data_6774336f2bf32b62938eb22d2101eaae
#
_entry.id   6774336f2bf32b62938eb22d2101eaae
#
_cell.length_a   1.000
_cell.length_b   1.000
_cell.length_c   1.000
_cell.angle_alpha   90.00
_cell.angle_beta   90.00
_cell.angle_gamma   90.00
#
_symmetry.space_group_name_H-M   'P 1'
#
loop_
_entity.id
_entity.type
_entity.pdbx_description
1 polymer ?
#
loop_
_entity_poly.entity_id
_entity_poly.type
_entity_poly.pdbx_seq_one_letter_code
_entity_poly.pdbx_strand_id
1 'polypeptide(L)'
;CALPIWKQLTTEYSVLTAMNGIEALAVLDNHYVNLVVSDVMMPQMDGFELCKTIKSDLSYSHIPVVLLTAKTNIQSKIEGLELGADAYIEKPFSVEYLLANISSLIHNREKLRQTFAKSPFVAANTMALTKADEEFIWKLNDIIQANLHNPEFSMEDMADALKMSRSSFYRKIKGVLDLSPNEYLRLERLKQAAQLLKEGKSRVNEICYTVGFNSPSYFSKCFLKQFGVLPKDFIG
;
A
#
# COMPACT_ATOMS: atom_id res chain seq x y z
N CYS A 1 -11.53 -10.68 -35.31
CA CYS A 1 -10.68 -9.71 -34.57
C CYS A 1 -11.07 -9.77 -33.14
N ALA A 2 -10.19 -10.28 -32.25
CA ALA A 2 -10.40 -10.17 -30.82
C ALA A 2 -10.39 -8.68 -30.45
N LEU A 3 -11.36 -8.25 -29.64
CA LEU A 3 -11.36 -6.89 -29.09
C LEU A 3 -10.05 -6.67 -28.32
N PRO A 4 -9.43 -5.48 -28.40
CA PRO A 4 -8.25 -5.17 -27.60
C PRO A 4 -8.52 -5.49 -26.12
N ILE A 5 -7.55 -6.09 -25.43
CA ILE A 5 -7.67 -6.54 -24.02
C ILE A 5 -8.22 -5.43 -23.12
N TRP A 6 -7.76 -4.19 -23.29
CA TRP A 6 -8.22 -3.06 -22.49
C TRP A 6 -9.74 -2.83 -22.58
N LYS A 7 -10.38 -3.07 -23.74
CA LYS A 7 -11.84 -2.95 -23.88
C LYS A 7 -12.61 -3.98 -23.06
N GLN A 8 -12.01 -5.13 -22.82
CA GLN A 8 -12.63 -6.18 -22.01
C GLN A 8 -12.42 -5.90 -20.51
N LEU A 9 -11.27 -5.31 -20.13
CA LEU A 9 -11.01 -4.89 -18.77
C LEU A 9 -11.91 -3.71 -18.32
N THR A 10 -12.34 -2.83 -19.24
CA THR A 10 -13.23 -1.69 -18.93
C THR A 10 -14.63 -2.08 -18.44
N THR A 11 -15.01 -3.35 -18.56
CA THR A 11 -16.29 -3.84 -17.99
C THR A 11 -16.26 -3.94 -16.47
N GLU A 12 -15.08 -4.14 -15.88
CA GLU A 12 -14.90 -4.37 -14.44
C GLU A 12 -14.02 -3.31 -13.75
N TYR A 13 -13.14 -2.65 -14.52
CA TYR A 13 -12.13 -1.72 -13.99
C TYR A 13 -12.14 -0.37 -14.73
N SER A 14 -11.71 0.68 -14.03
CA SER A 14 -11.34 1.94 -14.67
C SER A 14 -9.95 1.78 -15.29
N VAL A 15 -9.84 1.83 -16.61
CA VAL A 15 -8.62 1.54 -17.35
C VAL A 15 -8.01 2.81 -17.91
N LEU A 16 -6.73 3.03 -17.60
CA LEU A 16 -5.86 4.00 -18.25
C LEU A 16 -4.92 3.24 -19.19
N THR A 17 -4.61 3.83 -20.35
CA THR A 17 -3.77 3.19 -21.37
C THR A 17 -2.51 4.02 -21.64
N ALA A 18 -1.40 3.31 -21.92
CA ALA A 18 -0.14 3.88 -22.36
C ALA A 18 0.44 3.03 -23.50
N MET A 19 1.17 3.61 -24.42
CA MET A 19 1.73 2.93 -25.61
C MET A 19 3.11 2.31 -25.34
N ASN A 20 3.78 2.75 -24.28
CA ASN A 20 5.13 2.32 -23.88
C ASN A 20 5.37 2.59 -22.38
N GLY A 21 6.50 2.13 -21.86
CA GLY A 21 6.82 2.27 -20.44
C GLY A 21 7.01 3.74 -19.99
N ILE A 22 7.50 4.63 -20.87
CA ILE A 22 7.69 6.05 -20.53
C ILE A 22 6.34 6.74 -20.33
N GLU A 23 5.38 6.51 -21.23
CA GLU A 23 4.02 7.02 -21.08
C GLU A 23 3.33 6.44 -19.86
N ALA A 24 3.57 5.13 -19.56
CA ALA A 24 3.02 4.50 -18.37
C ALA A 24 3.51 5.16 -17.08
N LEU A 25 4.80 5.51 -16.98
CA LEU A 25 5.34 6.26 -15.84
C LEU A 25 4.69 7.65 -15.72
N ALA A 26 4.49 8.36 -16.84
CA ALA A 26 3.80 9.65 -16.84
C ALA A 26 2.34 9.54 -16.37
N VAL A 27 1.66 8.43 -16.67
CA VAL A 27 0.33 8.13 -16.12
C VAL A 27 0.39 7.91 -14.61
N LEU A 28 1.38 7.15 -14.10
CA LEU A 28 1.59 6.91 -12.68
C LEU A 28 1.87 8.19 -11.89
N ASP A 29 2.55 9.17 -12.50
CA ASP A 29 2.82 10.47 -11.89
C ASP A 29 1.54 11.27 -11.63
N ASN A 30 0.53 11.13 -12.49
CA ASN A 30 -0.65 11.97 -12.49
C ASN A 30 -1.90 11.27 -11.95
N HIS A 31 -1.92 9.93 -11.88
CA HIS A 31 -3.08 9.14 -11.49
C HIS A 31 -2.77 8.14 -10.38
N TYR A 32 -3.79 7.84 -9.57
CA TYR A 32 -3.73 6.73 -8.63
C TYR A 32 -4.03 5.43 -9.38
N VAL A 33 -3.08 4.51 -9.41
CA VAL A 33 -3.18 3.23 -10.11
C VAL A 33 -3.06 2.07 -9.11
N ASN A 34 -4.00 1.14 -9.18
CA ASN A 34 -4.03 -0.02 -8.28
C ASN A 34 -3.21 -1.21 -8.78
N LEU A 35 -3.02 -1.33 -10.11
CA LEU A 35 -2.31 -2.42 -10.76
C LEU A 35 -1.91 -2.02 -12.18
N VAL A 36 -0.75 -2.47 -12.62
CA VAL A 36 -0.25 -2.30 -13.99
C VAL A 36 -0.28 -3.65 -14.70
N VAL A 37 -0.86 -3.66 -15.92
CA VAL A 37 -0.74 -4.77 -16.87
C VAL A 37 0.10 -4.27 -18.04
N SER A 38 1.25 -4.88 -18.27
CA SER A 38 2.18 -4.46 -19.32
C SER A 38 2.53 -5.60 -20.26
N ASP A 39 2.54 -5.32 -21.56
CA ASP A 39 3.27 -6.19 -22.50
C ASP A 39 4.78 -6.11 -22.20
N VAL A 40 5.48 -7.21 -22.36
CA VAL A 40 6.96 -7.20 -22.30
C VAL A 40 7.52 -6.48 -23.52
N MET A 41 6.98 -6.73 -24.72
CA MET A 41 7.49 -6.17 -25.97
C MET A 41 6.81 -4.84 -26.30
N MET A 42 7.43 -3.75 -25.87
CA MET A 42 6.99 -2.39 -26.14
C MET A 42 8.14 -1.54 -26.69
N PRO A 43 7.86 -0.48 -27.51
CA PRO A 43 8.88 0.43 -27.99
C PRO A 43 9.40 1.33 -26.87
N GLN A 44 10.59 1.89 -27.03
CA GLN A 44 11.27 2.87 -26.15
C GLN A 44 11.65 2.30 -24.77
N MET A 45 10.70 1.90 -23.97
CA MET A 45 10.87 1.25 -22.66
C MET A 45 10.02 0.00 -22.65
N ASP A 46 10.64 -1.15 -22.53
CA ASP A 46 9.96 -2.44 -22.49
C ASP A 46 9.31 -2.74 -21.12
N GLY A 47 8.53 -3.84 -21.04
CA GLY A 47 7.81 -4.19 -19.83
C GLY A 47 8.72 -4.61 -18.67
N PHE A 48 9.90 -5.13 -18.93
CA PHE A 48 10.88 -5.48 -17.88
C PHE A 48 11.50 -4.22 -17.28
N GLU A 49 11.91 -3.27 -18.12
CA GLU A 49 12.44 -1.99 -17.68
C GLU A 49 11.39 -1.20 -16.90
N LEU A 50 10.14 -1.18 -17.38
CA LEU A 50 9.02 -0.57 -16.66
C LEU A 50 8.79 -1.23 -15.31
N CYS A 51 8.75 -2.56 -15.25
CA CYS A 51 8.59 -3.30 -13.99
C CYS A 51 9.70 -2.98 -13.00
N LYS A 52 10.96 -3.04 -13.45
CA LYS A 52 12.13 -2.70 -12.63
C LYS A 52 12.04 -1.27 -12.09
N THR A 53 11.67 -0.31 -12.95
CA THR A 53 11.53 1.09 -12.55
C THR A 53 10.43 1.25 -11.50
N ILE A 54 9.24 0.67 -11.71
CA ILE A 54 8.14 0.70 -10.75
C ILE A 54 8.57 0.08 -9.41
N LYS A 55 9.21 -1.08 -9.43
CA LYS A 55 9.56 -1.83 -8.21
C LYS A 55 10.72 -1.22 -7.42
N SER A 56 11.59 -0.45 -8.07
CA SER A 56 12.68 0.26 -7.42
C SER A 56 12.34 1.68 -6.96
N ASP A 57 11.29 2.30 -7.52
CA ASP A 57 10.90 3.66 -7.14
C ASP A 57 10.03 3.64 -5.87
N LEU A 58 10.41 4.48 -4.90
CA LEU A 58 9.72 4.57 -3.62
C LEU A 58 8.24 4.94 -3.77
N SER A 59 7.89 5.74 -4.77
CA SER A 59 6.51 6.22 -4.98
C SER A 59 5.59 5.13 -5.57
N TYR A 60 6.16 4.16 -6.33
CA TYR A 60 5.38 3.20 -7.12
C TYR A 60 5.58 1.74 -6.73
N SER A 61 6.64 1.40 -5.95
CA SER A 61 7.02 0.01 -5.62
C SER A 61 5.87 -0.85 -5.07
N HIS A 62 4.89 -0.22 -4.45
CA HIS A 62 3.69 -0.88 -3.95
C HIS A 62 2.70 -1.32 -5.05
N ILE A 63 2.82 -0.85 -6.29
CA ILE A 63 1.87 -1.16 -7.37
C ILE A 63 2.18 -2.54 -7.93
N PRO A 64 1.19 -3.49 -7.95
CA PRO A 64 1.38 -4.77 -8.60
C PRO A 64 1.58 -4.62 -10.10
N VAL A 65 2.49 -5.43 -10.64
CA VAL A 65 2.78 -5.47 -12.08
C VAL A 65 2.54 -6.88 -12.61
N VAL A 66 1.66 -6.98 -13.60
CA VAL A 66 1.40 -8.20 -14.38
C VAL A 66 2.08 -8.04 -15.74
N LEU A 67 3.02 -8.94 -16.06
CA LEU A 67 3.72 -8.94 -17.35
C LEU A 67 3.06 -9.94 -18.30
N LEU A 68 2.72 -9.45 -19.51
CA LEU A 68 2.20 -10.26 -20.61
C LEU A 68 3.33 -10.54 -21.61
N THR A 69 3.55 -11.78 -21.97
CA THR A 69 4.70 -12.15 -22.82
C THR A 69 4.37 -13.19 -23.88
N ALA A 70 5.00 -13.05 -25.04
CA ALA A 70 5.05 -14.10 -26.07
C ALA A 70 6.25 -15.06 -25.89
N LYS A 71 7.15 -14.78 -24.94
CA LYS A 71 8.35 -15.59 -24.71
C LYS A 71 8.03 -16.79 -23.82
N THR A 72 8.19 -17.97 -24.35
CA THR A 72 8.01 -19.27 -23.66
C THR A 72 9.26 -19.71 -22.88
N ASN A 73 10.36 -18.95 -22.95
CA ASN A 73 11.63 -19.32 -22.33
C ASN A 73 11.55 -19.14 -20.79
N ILE A 74 11.91 -20.20 -20.07
CA ILE A 74 12.00 -20.25 -18.62
C ILE A 74 12.88 -19.11 -18.07
N GLN A 75 13.97 -18.77 -18.78
CA GLN A 75 14.88 -17.70 -18.37
C GLN A 75 14.17 -16.33 -18.30
N SER A 76 13.30 -16.00 -19.26
CA SER A 76 12.53 -14.76 -19.25
C SER A 76 11.48 -14.72 -18.13
N LYS A 77 10.95 -15.88 -17.72
CA LYS A 77 10.06 -15.99 -16.55
C LYS A 77 10.83 -15.74 -15.24
N ILE A 78 12.01 -16.31 -15.11
CA ILE A 78 12.89 -16.12 -13.95
C ILE A 78 13.27 -14.64 -13.86
N GLU A 79 13.72 -14.04 -14.96
CA GLU A 79 14.07 -12.61 -15.04
C GLU A 79 12.92 -11.72 -14.61
N GLY A 80 11.69 -11.95 -15.11
CA GLY A 80 10.51 -11.18 -14.72
C GLY A 80 10.18 -11.29 -13.24
N LEU A 81 10.32 -12.46 -12.64
CA LEU A 81 10.10 -12.68 -11.21
C LEU A 81 11.22 -12.05 -10.36
N GLU A 82 12.49 -12.14 -10.79
CA GLU A 82 13.62 -11.48 -10.13
C GLU A 82 13.51 -9.95 -10.15
N LEU A 83 12.89 -9.38 -11.19
CA LEU A 83 12.56 -7.95 -11.28
C LEU A 83 11.38 -7.55 -10.39
N GLY A 84 10.72 -8.50 -9.73
CA GLY A 84 9.64 -8.26 -8.78
C GLY A 84 8.25 -8.18 -9.40
N ALA A 85 8.03 -8.70 -10.61
CA ALA A 85 6.69 -8.81 -11.18
C ALA A 85 5.80 -9.71 -10.29
N ASP A 86 4.56 -9.29 -10.05
CA ASP A 86 3.61 -10.00 -9.19
C ASP A 86 2.90 -11.16 -9.94
N ALA A 87 2.84 -11.07 -11.26
CA ALA A 87 2.40 -12.17 -12.13
C ALA A 87 3.04 -12.07 -13.52
N TYR A 88 3.18 -13.24 -14.15
CA TYR A 88 3.73 -13.40 -15.49
C TYR A 88 2.80 -14.28 -16.30
N ILE A 89 2.19 -13.73 -17.36
CA ILE A 89 1.16 -14.39 -18.14
C ILE A 89 1.63 -14.56 -19.58
N GLU A 90 1.68 -15.83 -20.00
CA GLU A 90 2.13 -16.22 -21.33
C GLU A 90 1.01 -16.11 -22.38
N LYS A 91 1.30 -15.51 -23.51
CA LYS A 91 0.43 -15.43 -24.67
C LYS A 91 0.55 -16.72 -25.53
N PRO A 92 -0.58 -17.30 -26.01
CA PRO A 92 -1.95 -16.81 -25.90
C PRO A 92 -2.59 -17.17 -24.54
N PHE A 93 -3.40 -16.27 -23.96
CA PHE A 93 -4.17 -16.50 -22.74
C PHE A 93 -5.65 -16.15 -22.93
N SER A 94 -6.52 -16.68 -22.08
CA SER A 94 -7.91 -16.24 -22.04
C SER A 94 -8.06 -14.97 -21.18
N VAL A 95 -9.07 -14.16 -21.49
CA VAL A 95 -9.35 -12.95 -20.73
C VAL A 95 -9.78 -13.27 -19.31
N GLU A 96 -10.55 -14.34 -19.15
CA GLU A 96 -10.99 -14.84 -17.84
C GLU A 96 -9.77 -15.18 -16.95
N TYR A 97 -8.71 -15.75 -17.54
CA TYR A 97 -7.48 -16.06 -16.82
C TYR A 97 -6.75 -14.77 -16.36
N LEU A 98 -6.68 -13.75 -17.24
CA LEU A 98 -6.12 -12.44 -16.87
C LEU A 98 -6.94 -11.77 -15.78
N LEU A 99 -8.27 -11.71 -15.93
CA LEU A 99 -9.17 -11.14 -14.93
C LEU A 99 -9.05 -11.84 -13.57
N ALA A 100 -8.97 -13.17 -13.57
CA ALA A 100 -8.78 -13.94 -12.33
C ALA A 100 -7.46 -13.59 -11.62
N ASN A 101 -6.35 -13.40 -12.36
CA ASN A 101 -5.07 -12.97 -11.78
C ASN A 101 -5.16 -11.55 -11.20
N ILE A 102 -5.73 -10.60 -11.95
CA ILE A 102 -5.91 -9.22 -11.49
C ILE A 102 -6.75 -9.20 -10.21
N SER A 103 -7.91 -9.85 -10.23
CA SER A 103 -8.81 -9.93 -9.08
C SER A 103 -8.13 -10.55 -7.86
N SER A 104 -7.38 -11.63 -8.04
CA SER A 104 -6.63 -12.30 -6.97
C SER A 104 -5.60 -11.37 -6.34
N LEU A 105 -4.81 -10.65 -7.15
CA LEU A 105 -3.79 -9.72 -6.66
C LEU A 105 -4.42 -8.56 -5.87
N ILE A 106 -5.51 -7.98 -6.37
CA ILE A 106 -6.23 -6.89 -5.69
C ILE A 106 -6.85 -7.39 -4.38
N HIS A 107 -7.56 -8.52 -4.43
CA HIS A 107 -8.26 -9.08 -3.27
C HIS A 107 -7.29 -9.49 -2.13
N ASN A 108 -6.18 -10.14 -2.47
CA ASN A 108 -5.17 -10.53 -1.48
C ASN A 108 -4.60 -9.32 -0.75
N ARG A 109 -4.35 -8.22 -1.46
CA ARG A 109 -3.92 -6.95 -0.85
C ARG A 109 -4.96 -6.37 0.08
N GLU A 110 -6.20 -6.34 -0.37
CA GLU A 110 -7.31 -5.81 0.43
C GLU A 110 -7.48 -6.60 1.73
N LYS A 111 -7.41 -7.93 1.67
CA LYS A 111 -7.46 -8.81 2.85
C LYS A 111 -6.33 -8.51 3.85
N LEU A 112 -5.10 -8.34 3.36
CA LEU A 112 -3.96 -7.96 4.21
C LEU A 112 -4.21 -6.61 4.90
N ARG A 113 -4.64 -5.59 4.16
CA ARG A 113 -4.96 -4.26 4.68
C ARG A 113 -6.04 -4.28 5.75
N GLN A 114 -7.11 -5.05 5.53
CA GLN A 114 -8.17 -5.22 6.52
C GLN A 114 -7.67 -5.90 7.80
N THR A 115 -6.81 -6.92 7.67
CA THR A 115 -6.20 -7.60 8.82
C THR A 115 -5.31 -6.64 9.62
N PHE A 116 -4.49 -5.85 8.93
CA PHE A 116 -3.64 -4.85 9.56
C PHE A 116 -4.46 -3.77 10.29
N ALA A 117 -5.50 -3.24 9.64
CA ALA A 117 -6.33 -2.20 10.22
C ALA A 117 -7.07 -2.69 11.47
N LYS A 118 -7.64 -3.89 11.44
CA LYS A 118 -8.48 -4.42 12.55
C LYS A 118 -7.71 -4.93 13.75
N SER A 119 -6.46 -5.37 13.57
CA SER A 119 -5.67 -5.96 14.65
C SER A 119 -4.74 -4.92 15.31
N PRO A 120 -4.84 -4.72 16.65
CA PRO A 120 -3.96 -3.78 17.35
C PRO A 120 -2.49 -4.24 17.38
N PHE A 121 -2.22 -5.54 17.16
CA PHE A 121 -0.89 -6.13 17.33
C PHE A 121 -0.21 -6.52 16.01
N VAL A 122 -0.87 -6.33 14.87
CA VAL A 122 -0.25 -6.55 13.56
C VAL A 122 0.57 -5.32 13.18
N ALA A 123 1.86 -5.52 12.93
CA ALA A 123 2.78 -4.45 12.58
C ALA A 123 2.64 -4.06 11.09
N ALA A 124 2.89 -2.79 10.77
CA ALA A 124 2.76 -2.26 9.41
C ALA A 124 3.76 -2.87 8.41
N ASN A 125 4.91 -3.38 8.87
CA ASN A 125 5.90 -4.04 8.02
C ASN A 125 5.35 -5.30 7.32
N THR A 126 4.32 -5.94 7.88
CA THR A 126 3.64 -7.08 7.22
C THR A 126 2.93 -6.69 5.92
N MET A 127 2.79 -5.38 5.66
CA MET A 127 2.17 -4.82 4.46
C MET A 127 3.15 -4.59 3.31
N ALA A 128 4.45 -4.67 3.59
CA ALA A 128 5.49 -4.48 2.58
C ALA A 128 5.53 -5.66 1.60
N LEU A 129 5.52 -5.35 0.30
CA LEU A 129 5.64 -6.34 -0.77
C LEU A 129 7.01 -6.27 -1.47
N THR A 130 7.69 -5.15 -1.32
CA THR A 130 9.02 -4.93 -1.88
C THR A 130 9.97 -4.44 -0.79
N LYS A 131 11.28 -4.57 -1.02
CA LYS A 131 12.29 -3.99 -0.12
C LYS A 131 12.12 -2.47 0.04
N ALA A 132 11.73 -1.78 -1.03
CA ALA A 132 11.46 -0.35 -0.99
C ALA A 132 10.24 0.00 -0.11
N ASP A 133 9.19 -0.84 -0.13
CA ASP A 133 8.04 -0.67 0.78
C ASP A 133 8.43 -0.94 2.22
N GLU A 134 9.26 -1.96 2.47
CA GLU A 134 9.76 -2.32 3.80
C GLU A 134 10.58 -1.18 4.42
N GLU A 135 11.55 -0.64 3.68
CA GLU A 135 12.34 0.51 4.11
C GLU A 135 11.48 1.75 4.37
N PHE A 136 10.50 2.01 3.49
CA PHE A 136 9.58 3.12 3.66
C PHE A 136 8.75 2.98 4.93
N ILE A 137 8.13 1.83 5.16
CA ILE A 137 7.31 1.58 6.36
C ILE A 137 8.17 1.64 7.61
N TRP A 138 9.38 1.08 7.58
CA TRP A 138 10.29 1.12 8.71
C TRP A 138 10.65 2.55 9.10
N LYS A 139 11.10 3.38 8.14
CA LYS A 139 11.42 4.79 8.37
C LYS A 139 10.21 5.59 8.87
N LEU A 140 9.05 5.36 8.25
CA LEU A 140 7.82 6.03 8.66
C LEU A 140 7.41 5.68 10.08
N ASN A 141 7.50 4.39 10.45
CA ASN A 141 7.19 3.95 11.80
C ASN A 141 8.13 4.57 12.84
N ASP A 142 9.43 4.62 12.54
CA ASP A 142 10.42 5.25 13.42
C ASP A 142 10.08 6.73 13.66
N ILE A 143 9.76 7.47 12.59
CA ILE A 143 9.33 8.87 12.68
C ILE A 143 8.05 9.02 13.51
N ILE A 144 7.06 8.17 13.29
CA ILE A 144 5.78 8.21 14.02
C ILE A 144 6.02 7.89 15.50
N GLN A 145 6.79 6.85 15.83
CA GLN A 145 7.05 6.45 17.22
C GLN A 145 7.77 7.56 18.00
N ALA A 146 8.73 8.25 17.38
CA ALA A 146 9.42 9.39 17.98
C ALA A 146 8.47 10.57 18.27
N ASN A 147 7.38 10.72 17.53
CA ASN A 147 6.48 11.88 17.61
C ASN A 147 5.05 11.53 18.05
N LEU A 148 4.77 10.30 18.47
CA LEU A 148 3.43 9.82 18.83
C LEU A 148 2.74 10.69 19.87
N HIS A 149 3.50 11.14 20.86
CA HIS A 149 3.03 11.97 21.98
C HIS A 149 2.71 13.42 21.59
N ASN A 150 3.20 13.88 20.42
CA ASN A 150 2.97 15.24 19.95
C ASN A 150 1.61 15.35 19.23
N PRO A 151 0.60 16.04 19.81
CA PRO A 151 -0.72 16.15 19.18
C PRO A 151 -0.72 16.98 17.89
N GLU A 152 0.27 17.87 17.71
CA GLU A 152 0.41 18.76 16.54
C GLU A 152 1.20 18.08 15.39
N PHE A 153 1.74 16.88 15.62
CA PHE A 153 2.46 16.15 14.58
C PHE A 153 1.53 15.80 13.41
N SER A 154 1.89 16.24 12.22
CA SER A 154 1.05 16.33 11.04
C SER A 154 1.53 15.44 9.88
N MET A 155 0.71 15.36 8.83
CA MET A 155 1.08 14.73 7.56
C MET A 155 2.27 15.44 6.90
N GLU A 156 2.32 16.76 7.03
CA GLU A 156 3.39 17.59 6.50
C GLU A 156 4.73 17.22 7.14
N ASP A 157 4.77 17.12 8.45
CA ASP A 157 5.97 16.75 9.19
C ASP A 157 6.48 15.35 8.78
N MET A 158 5.57 14.40 8.58
CA MET A 158 5.91 13.06 8.10
C MET A 158 6.50 13.07 6.68
N ALA A 159 5.89 13.82 5.76
CA ALA A 159 6.35 13.94 4.38
C ALA A 159 7.73 14.60 4.29
N ASP A 160 7.92 15.69 5.05
CA ASP A 160 9.19 16.44 5.10
C ASP A 160 10.32 15.56 5.69
N ALA A 161 10.05 14.84 6.78
CA ALA A 161 11.01 13.92 7.39
C ALA A 161 11.44 12.78 6.45
N LEU A 162 10.54 12.33 5.55
CA LEU A 162 10.83 11.34 4.51
C LEU A 162 11.37 11.96 3.21
N LYS A 163 11.51 13.30 3.14
CA LYS A 163 11.93 14.04 1.94
C LYS A 163 11.04 13.76 0.73
N MET A 164 9.74 13.61 0.96
CA MET A 164 8.74 13.35 -0.07
C MET A 164 7.83 14.56 -0.26
N SER A 165 7.32 14.75 -1.50
CA SER A 165 6.22 15.69 -1.72
C SER A 165 4.95 15.16 -1.02
N ARG A 166 4.06 16.08 -0.58
CA ARG A 166 2.77 15.72 0.04
C ARG A 166 1.96 14.75 -0.82
N SER A 167 1.92 14.98 -2.13
CA SER A 167 1.17 14.14 -3.06
C SER A 167 1.77 12.75 -3.22
N SER A 168 3.10 12.64 -3.32
CA SER A 168 3.79 11.34 -3.40
C SER A 168 3.65 10.57 -2.09
N PHE A 169 3.81 11.24 -0.94
CA PHE A 169 3.62 10.64 0.37
C PHE A 169 2.19 10.12 0.57
N TYR A 170 1.17 10.95 0.23
CA TYR A 170 -0.23 10.54 0.32
C TYR A 170 -0.51 9.31 -0.55
N ARG A 171 -0.08 9.34 -1.82
CA ARG A 171 -0.25 8.20 -2.75
C ARG A 171 0.43 6.94 -2.24
N LYS A 172 1.65 7.06 -1.71
CA LYS A 172 2.39 5.92 -1.16
C LYS A 172 1.68 5.29 0.03
N ILE A 173 1.28 6.07 1.02
CA ILE A 173 0.53 5.59 2.19
C ILE A 173 -0.77 4.94 1.76
N LYS A 174 -1.55 5.63 0.92
CA LYS A 174 -2.81 5.12 0.39
C LYS A 174 -2.60 3.82 -0.39
N GLY A 175 -1.55 3.77 -1.19
CA GLY A 175 -1.20 2.60 -2.00
C GLY A 175 -0.76 1.39 -1.18
N VAL A 176 0.00 1.58 -0.11
CA VAL A 176 0.46 0.47 0.75
C VAL A 176 -0.60 0.03 1.74
N LEU A 177 -1.22 0.98 2.46
CA LEU A 177 -2.05 0.72 3.65
C LEU A 177 -3.56 0.91 3.41
N ASP A 178 -3.95 1.54 2.29
CA ASP A 178 -5.32 1.99 1.98
C ASP A 178 -5.88 2.99 3.01
N LEU A 179 -5.01 3.67 3.73
CA LEU A 179 -5.33 4.71 4.71
C LEU A 179 -4.81 6.06 4.23
N SER A 180 -5.44 7.14 4.64
CA SER A 180 -4.79 8.45 4.57
C SER A 180 -3.68 8.56 5.62
N PRO A 181 -2.69 9.47 5.46
CA PRO A 181 -1.64 9.68 6.46
C PRO A 181 -2.17 9.97 7.87
N ASN A 182 -3.21 10.78 7.97
CA ASN A 182 -3.85 11.11 9.26
C ASN A 182 -4.58 9.91 9.88
N GLU A 183 -5.21 9.07 9.06
CA GLU A 183 -5.81 7.81 9.53
C GLU A 183 -4.75 6.84 10.01
N TYR A 184 -3.62 6.77 9.30
CA TYR A 184 -2.52 5.91 9.70
C TYR A 184 -1.87 6.37 11.02
N LEU A 185 -1.56 7.66 11.17
CA LEU A 185 -1.06 8.21 12.43
C LEU A 185 -2.03 7.93 13.59
N ARG A 186 -3.31 8.16 13.38
CA ARG A 186 -4.34 7.86 14.38
C ARG A 186 -4.38 6.37 14.72
N LEU A 187 -4.27 5.48 13.73
CA LEU A 187 -4.23 4.04 13.95
C LEU A 187 -3.03 3.63 14.80
N GLU A 188 -1.84 4.15 14.51
CA GLU A 188 -0.63 3.85 15.29
C GLU A 188 -0.74 4.36 16.74
N ARG A 189 -1.32 5.55 16.95
CA ARG A 189 -1.66 6.06 18.30
C ARG A 189 -2.60 5.12 19.05
N LEU A 190 -3.63 4.60 18.38
CA LEU A 190 -4.58 3.66 18.98
C LEU A 190 -3.96 2.29 19.27
N LYS A 191 -3.06 1.80 18.40
CA LYS A 191 -2.31 0.55 18.64
C LYS A 191 -1.39 0.68 19.85
N GLN A 192 -0.66 1.78 19.95
CA GLN A 192 0.16 2.07 21.11
C GLN A 192 -0.68 2.16 22.39
N ALA A 193 -1.86 2.79 22.32
CA ALA A 193 -2.79 2.83 23.46
C ALA A 193 -3.25 1.44 23.87
N ALA A 194 -3.57 0.57 22.90
CA ALA A 194 -3.97 -0.82 23.17
C ALA A 194 -2.85 -1.60 23.87
N GLN A 195 -1.60 -1.37 23.51
CA GLN A 195 -0.46 -1.99 24.19
C GLN A 195 -0.31 -1.49 25.62
N LEU A 196 -0.38 -0.17 25.86
CA LEU A 196 -0.31 0.42 27.20
C LEU A 196 -1.48 -0.03 28.10
N LEU A 197 -2.69 -0.17 27.54
CA LEU A 197 -3.84 -0.73 28.24
C LEU A 197 -3.60 -2.18 28.66
N LYS A 198 -3.01 -2.99 27.79
CA LYS A 198 -2.66 -4.38 28.09
C LYS A 198 -1.62 -4.50 29.22
N GLU A 199 -0.70 -3.57 29.31
CA GLU A 199 0.28 -3.51 30.40
C GLU A 199 -0.34 -3.15 31.75
N GLY A 200 -1.51 -2.52 31.77
CA GLY A 200 -2.29 -2.24 32.97
C GLY A 200 -1.65 -1.23 33.96
N LYS A 201 -0.61 -0.51 33.52
CA LYS A 201 0.19 0.37 34.41
C LYS A 201 -0.34 1.80 34.52
N SER A 202 -1.22 2.22 33.64
CA SER A 202 -1.67 3.61 33.52
C SER A 202 -3.19 3.71 33.35
N ARG A 203 -3.74 4.84 33.80
CA ARG A 203 -5.18 5.11 33.64
C ARG A 203 -5.50 5.47 32.18
N VAL A 204 -6.72 5.17 31.74
CA VAL A 204 -7.19 5.45 30.38
C VAL A 204 -6.95 6.91 29.93
N ASN A 205 -7.20 7.87 30.83
CA ASN A 205 -6.97 9.28 30.54
C ASN A 205 -5.49 9.62 30.37
N GLU A 206 -4.60 9.04 31.16
CA GLU A 206 -3.15 9.21 31.04
C GLU A 206 -2.67 8.65 29.71
N ILE A 207 -3.10 7.44 29.36
CA ILE A 207 -2.79 6.79 28.07
C ILE A 207 -3.24 7.68 26.89
N CYS A 208 -4.45 8.25 26.97
CA CYS A 208 -4.98 9.16 25.94
C CYS A 208 -3.98 10.30 25.62
N TYR A 209 -3.48 10.99 26.63
CA TYR A 209 -2.53 12.09 26.44
C TYR A 209 -1.14 11.58 26.05
N THR A 210 -0.69 10.47 26.61
CA THR A 210 0.61 9.85 26.27
C THR A 210 0.72 9.51 24.80
N VAL A 211 -0.38 9.07 24.19
CA VAL A 211 -0.38 8.72 22.75
C VAL A 211 -0.82 9.87 21.84
N GLY A 212 -0.82 11.12 22.33
CA GLY A 212 -1.01 12.33 21.52
C GLY A 212 -2.46 12.66 21.18
N PHE A 213 -3.46 12.18 21.93
CA PHE A 213 -4.84 12.67 21.84
C PHE A 213 -5.08 13.81 22.83
N ASN A 214 -5.78 14.86 22.39
CA ASN A 214 -6.13 16.02 23.21
C ASN A 214 -7.47 15.87 23.95
N SER A 215 -8.27 14.84 23.62
CA SER A 215 -9.61 14.65 24.17
C SER A 215 -9.90 13.20 24.49
N PRO A 216 -10.11 12.85 25.79
CA PRO A 216 -10.50 11.48 26.19
C PRO A 216 -11.80 11.00 25.55
N SER A 217 -12.76 11.91 25.34
CA SER A 217 -14.03 11.56 24.68
C SER A 217 -13.82 11.18 23.19
N TYR A 218 -12.99 11.95 22.48
CA TYR A 218 -12.65 11.67 21.08
C TYR A 218 -11.79 10.39 20.97
N PHE A 219 -10.81 10.23 21.85
CA PHE A 219 -10.00 9.02 21.96
C PHE A 219 -10.87 7.77 22.14
N SER A 220 -11.79 7.78 23.13
CA SER A 220 -12.67 6.64 23.39
C SER A 220 -13.56 6.29 22.21
N LYS A 221 -14.09 7.29 21.48
CA LYS A 221 -14.87 7.08 20.24
C LYS A 221 -14.02 6.45 19.14
N CYS A 222 -12.79 6.95 18.93
CA CYS A 222 -11.88 6.40 17.93
C CYS A 222 -11.48 4.97 18.26
N PHE A 223 -11.19 4.69 19.53
CA PHE A 223 -10.78 3.37 20.02
C PHE A 223 -11.91 2.34 19.84
N LEU A 224 -13.14 2.71 20.26
CA LEU A 224 -14.33 1.88 20.07
C LEU A 224 -14.60 1.59 18.59
N LYS A 225 -14.53 2.63 17.74
CA LYS A 225 -14.71 2.47 16.28
C LYS A 225 -13.67 1.53 15.68
N GLN A 226 -12.43 1.59 16.17
CA GLN A 226 -11.30 0.83 15.62
C GLN A 226 -11.29 -0.62 16.09
N PHE A 227 -11.50 -0.86 17.37
CA PHE A 227 -11.32 -2.19 17.97
C PHE A 227 -12.61 -2.83 18.48
N GLY A 228 -13.75 -2.15 18.39
CA GLY A 228 -15.08 -2.68 18.76
C GLY A 228 -15.37 -2.68 20.26
N VAL A 229 -14.42 -2.21 21.10
CA VAL A 229 -14.57 -2.15 22.56
C VAL A 229 -14.11 -0.79 23.09
N LEU A 230 -14.61 -0.39 24.25
CA LEU A 230 -14.13 0.83 24.91
C LEU A 230 -12.74 0.62 25.52
N PRO A 231 -11.89 1.66 25.62
CA PRO A 231 -10.56 1.54 26.22
C PRO A 231 -10.58 0.95 27.65
N LYS A 232 -11.59 1.30 28.44
CA LYS A 232 -11.74 0.78 29.82
C LYS A 232 -12.07 -0.70 29.90
N ASP A 233 -12.67 -1.26 28.82
CA ASP A 233 -13.11 -2.65 28.74
C ASP A 233 -12.13 -3.49 27.91
N PHE A 234 -11.04 -2.86 27.40
CA PHE A 234 -9.99 -3.52 26.64
C PHE A 234 -9.05 -4.25 27.59
N ILE A 235 -9.31 -5.53 27.81
CA ILE A 235 -8.44 -6.45 28.54
C ILE A 235 -7.70 -7.26 27.48
N GLY A 236 -6.40 -7.08 27.38
CA GLY A 236 -5.56 -7.76 26.41
C GLY A 236 -5.40 -9.26 26.71
#